data_86aa090d2c5f03b43405334d76820a3e
#
_entry.id   86aa090d2c5f03b43405334d76820a3e
#
_cell.length_a   1.000
_cell.length_b   1.000
_cell.length_c   1.000
_cell.angle_alpha   90.00
_cell.angle_beta   90.00
_cell.angle_gamma   90.00
#
_symmetry.space_group_name_H-M   'P 1'
#
loop_
_entity.id
_entity.type
_entity.pdbx_description
1 polymer ?
#
loop_
_entity_poly.entity_id
_entity_poly.type
_entity_poly.pdbx_seq_one_letter_code
_entity_poly.pdbx_strand_id
1 'polypeptide(L)'
;NLITGENVHAPYGDLANLQGRVAGENAVSENTASFAGTIQTGICKVFNYQAGSTGLSERTAKKLGFDIETVIIAGPDKPGFMGGLLLVSKMIAEKSTGRLLGFQCVGPGDVSKQVAIAAMAIQGGLTIERMVNLDLPYAPPFSLALDNFIASVHVLQNKMKGLFQGISIEEVKKKL
;
A
#
# COMPACT_ATOMS: atom_id res chain seq x y z
N ASN A 1 -11.73 -10.75 3.64
CA ASN A 1 -10.97 -9.59 3.17
C ASN A 1 -11.73 -8.31 3.51
N LEU A 2 -11.06 -7.36 4.15
CA LEU A 2 -11.67 -6.10 4.63
C LEU A 2 -12.12 -5.15 3.50
N ILE A 3 -11.56 -5.32 2.30
CA ILE A 3 -11.91 -4.46 1.15
C ILE A 3 -13.12 -5.00 0.41
N THR A 4 -13.20 -6.34 0.26
CA THR A 4 -14.18 -7.01 -0.61
C THR A 4 -15.32 -7.67 0.15
N GLY A 5 -15.20 -7.87 1.46
CA GLY A 5 -16.13 -8.67 2.26
C GLY A 5 -16.03 -10.19 2.03
N GLU A 6 -15.24 -10.65 1.07
CA GLU A 6 -15.16 -12.06 0.70
C GLU A 6 -14.22 -12.86 1.64
N ASN A 7 -14.48 -14.14 1.77
CA ASN A 7 -13.59 -15.06 2.44
C ASN A 7 -12.31 -15.25 1.61
N VAL A 8 -11.15 -15.21 2.29
CA VAL A 8 -9.85 -15.38 1.65
C VAL A 8 -8.98 -16.35 2.44
N HIS A 9 -8.16 -17.11 1.73
CA HIS A 9 -7.10 -17.90 2.34
C HIS A 9 -5.86 -17.03 2.49
N ALA A 10 -5.41 -16.80 3.72
CA ALA A 10 -4.26 -15.97 4.05
C ALA A 10 -3.42 -16.66 5.16
N PRO A 11 -2.54 -17.60 4.80
CA PRO A 11 -1.80 -18.41 5.77
C PRO A 11 -0.54 -17.67 6.27
N TYR A 12 -0.74 -16.49 6.88
CA TYR A 12 0.33 -15.67 7.44
C TYR A 12 0.43 -15.87 8.96
N GLY A 13 1.67 -15.85 9.47
CA GLY A 13 1.94 -16.08 10.89
C GLY A 13 1.39 -14.97 11.80
N ASP A 14 1.40 -13.72 11.37
CA ASP A 14 0.78 -12.61 12.07
C ASP A 14 -0.74 -12.76 12.20
N LEU A 15 -1.42 -13.16 11.12
CA LEU A 15 -2.86 -13.43 11.14
C LEU A 15 -3.21 -14.61 12.03
N ALA A 16 -2.38 -15.66 12.04
CA ALA A 16 -2.56 -16.79 12.94
C ALA A 16 -2.49 -16.36 14.43
N ASN A 17 -1.56 -15.45 14.77
CA ASN A 17 -1.45 -14.90 16.12
C ASN A 17 -2.67 -14.03 16.48
N LEU A 18 -3.13 -13.15 15.57
CA LEU A 18 -4.32 -12.32 15.81
C LEU A 18 -5.58 -13.17 16.00
N GLN A 19 -5.78 -14.19 15.17
CA GLN A 19 -6.91 -15.12 15.29
C GLN A 19 -6.79 -15.99 16.54
N GLY A 20 -5.58 -16.43 16.89
CA GLY A 20 -5.32 -17.18 18.13
C GLY A 20 -5.66 -16.38 19.38
N ARG A 21 -5.41 -15.07 19.39
CA ARG A 21 -5.83 -14.17 20.47
C ARG A 21 -7.35 -14.12 20.61
N VAL A 22 -8.08 -13.95 19.50
CA VAL A 22 -9.54 -13.95 19.48
C VAL A 22 -10.09 -15.30 19.96
N ALA A 23 -9.52 -16.41 19.49
CA ALA A 23 -9.93 -17.76 19.90
C ALA A 23 -9.68 -17.99 21.40
N GLY A 24 -8.53 -17.55 21.92
CA GLY A 24 -8.20 -17.66 23.35
C GLY A 24 -9.13 -16.83 24.23
N GLU A 25 -9.49 -15.62 23.82
CA GLU A 25 -10.47 -14.78 24.52
C GLU A 25 -11.85 -15.44 24.55
N ASN A 26 -12.31 -15.92 23.40
CA ASN A 26 -13.62 -16.58 23.29
C ASN A 26 -13.70 -17.94 24.01
N ALA A 27 -12.58 -18.58 24.26
CA ALA A 27 -12.55 -19.83 25.03
C ALA A 27 -12.91 -19.64 26.54
N VAL A 28 -12.75 -18.42 27.06
CA VAL A 28 -13.02 -18.06 28.45
C VAL A 28 -14.14 -17.02 28.61
N SER A 29 -14.58 -16.42 27.51
CA SER A 29 -15.70 -15.47 27.46
C SER A 29 -16.72 -15.92 26.42
N GLU A 30 -17.97 -15.53 26.56
CA GLU A 30 -19.11 -15.99 25.73
C GLU A 30 -19.06 -15.44 24.28
N ASN A 31 -17.98 -15.73 23.52
CA ASN A 31 -17.78 -15.29 22.13
C ASN A 31 -17.93 -13.78 21.91
N THR A 32 -17.31 -13.00 22.79
CA THR A 32 -17.39 -11.53 22.78
C THR A 32 -16.41 -10.89 21.79
N ALA A 33 -15.34 -11.59 21.43
CA ALA A 33 -14.32 -11.10 20.50
C ALA A 33 -14.56 -11.58 19.07
N SER A 34 -14.25 -10.74 18.08
CA SER A 34 -14.33 -11.08 16.67
C SER A 34 -13.04 -10.70 15.94
N PHE A 35 -12.67 -11.52 14.95
CA PHE A 35 -11.58 -11.19 14.03
C PHE A 35 -12.12 -10.34 12.89
N ALA A 36 -11.68 -9.10 12.80
CA ALA A 36 -12.20 -8.13 11.81
C ALA A 36 -11.91 -8.51 10.34
N GLY A 37 -10.94 -9.40 10.12
CA GLY A 37 -10.53 -9.79 8.77
C GLY A 37 -9.12 -9.32 8.42
N THR A 38 -8.76 -9.44 7.15
CA THR A 38 -7.41 -9.13 6.65
C THR A 38 -7.44 -8.35 5.35
N ILE A 39 -6.40 -7.57 5.09
CA ILE A 39 -6.09 -6.96 3.80
C ILE A 39 -4.93 -7.68 3.09
N GLN A 40 -4.52 -8.82 3.61
CA GLN A 40 -3.46 -9.66 3.05
C GLN A 40 -2.12 -8.93 2.89
N THR A 41 -1.69 -8.24 3.95
CA THR A 41 -0.37 -7.58 3.97
C THR A 41 0.73 -8.63 4.06
N GLY A 42 1.71 -8.54 3.15
CA GLY A 42 2.85 -9.46 3.15
C GLY A 42 4.13 -8.76 2.71
N ILE A 43 5.25 -9.27 3.21
CA ILE A 43 6.58 -8.79 2.85
C ILE A 43 7.55 -9.97 2.79
N CYS A 44 8.49 -9.92 1.86
CA CYS A 44 9.58 -10.87 1.77
C CYS A 44 10.91 -10.16 1.48
N LYS A 45 12.00 -10.85 1.79
CA LYS A 45 13.36 -10.41 1.45
C LYS A 45 14.01 -11.47 0.56
N VAL A 46 14.56 -11.01 -0.56
CA VAL A 46 15.29 -11.84 -1.51
C VAL A 46 16.66 -11.18 -1.75
N PHE A 47 17.72 -11.79 -1.23
CA PHE A 47 19.06 -11.19 -1.16
C PHE A 47 19.01 -9.79 -0.53
N ASN A 48 19.42 -8.76 -1.28
CA ASN A 48 19.46 -7.37 -0.83
C ASN A 48 18.16 -6.59 -1.13
N TYR A 49 17.18 -7.23 -1.79
CA TYR A 49 15.91 -6.62 -2.11
C TYR A 49 14.82 -7.06 -1.15
N GLN A 50 13.91 -6.16 -0.90
CA GLN A 50 12.66 -6.42 -0.20
C GLN A 50 11.51 -6.21 -1.18
N ALA A 51 10.45 -6.99 -1.05
CA ALA A 51 9.20 -6.79 -1.79
C ALA A 51 8.03 -6.97 -0.84
N GLY A 52 7.13 -6.01 -0.82
CA GLY A 52 5.96 -6.04 0.04
C GLY A 52 4.73 -5.51 -0.65
N SER A 53 3.57 -5.97 -0.20
CA SER A 53 2.27 -5.53 -0.71
C SER A 53 1.20 -5.58 0.36
N THR A 54 0.17 -4.77 0.18
CA THR A 54 -1.02 -4.75 1.03
C THR A 54 -2.24 -4.37 0.20
N GLY A 55 -3.42 -4.92 0.52
CA GLY A 55 -4.64 -4.69 -0.22
C GLY A 55 -4.70 -5.39 -1.57
N LEU A 56 -5.42 -4.81 -2.51
CA LEU A 56 -5.68 -5.39 -3.83
C LEU A 56 -4.55 -5.06 -4.83
N SER A 57 -4.18 -6.03 -5.65
CA SER A 57 -3.41 -5.74 -6.86
C SER A 57 -4.30 -5.05 -7.90
N GLU A 58 -3.72 -4.32 -8.85
CA GLU A 58 -4.46 -3.74 -9.98
C GLU A 58 -5.29 -4.79 -10.73
N ARG A 59 -4.69 -5.95 -10.97
CA ARG A 59 -5.36 -7.07 -11.63
C ARG A 59 -6.58 -7.54 -10.85
N THR A 60 -6.42 -7.69 -9.53
CA THR A 60 -7.52 -8.15 -8.66
C THR A 60 -8.63 -7.10 -8.58
N ALA A 61 -8.27 -5.83 -8.39
CA ALA A 61 -9.24 -4.74 -8.33
C ALA A 61 -10.08 -4.64 -9.62
N LYS A 62 -9.42 -4.69 -10.79
CA LYS A 62 -10.12 -4.72 -12.09
C LYS A 62 -11.03 -5.94 -12.25
N LYS A 63 -10.56 -7.13 -11.85
CA LYS A 63 -11.37 -8.37 -11.91
C LYS A 63 -12.62 -8.27 -11.03
N LEU A 64 -12.55 -7.56 -9.92
CA LEU A 64 -13.66 -7.33 -8.99
C LEU A 64 -14.57 -6.16 -9.42
N GLY A 65 -14.30 -5.52 -10.56
CA GLY A 65 -15.12 -4.45 -11.11
C GLY A 65 -14.88 -3.06 -10.53
N PHE A 66 -13.82 -2.87 -9.75
CA PHE A 66 -13.46 -1.53 -9.28
C PHE A 66 -12.97 -0.64 -10.44
N ASP A 67 -13.53 0.56 -10.55
CA ASP A 67 -12.96 1.62 -11.40
C ASP A 67 -11.79 2.27 -10.66
N ILE A 68 -10.59 1.98 -11.11
CA ILE A 68 -9.36 2.34 -10.40
C ILE A 68 -8.48 3.31 -11.17
N GLU A 69 -7.73 4.09 -10.42
CA GLU A 69 -6.57 4.81 -10.91
C GLU A 69 -5.30 4.28 -10.23
N THR A 70 -4.20 4.28 -10.97
CA THR A 70 -2.93 3.75 -10.47
C THR A 70 -1.77 4.68 -10.81
N VAL A 71 -0.74 4.63 -9.97
CA VAL A 71 0.53 5.30 -10.22
C VAL A 71 1.68 4.38 -9.85
N ILE A 72 2.78 4.51 -10.59
CA ILE A 72 4.07 3.92 -10.25
C ILE A 72 5.06 5.05 -10.12
N ILE A 73 5.76 5.10 -8.99
CA ILE A 73 6.86 6.04 -8.79
C ILE A 73 8.14 5.30 -8.38
N ALA A 74 9.27 5.94 -8.61
CA ALA A 74 10.57 5.50 -8.15
C ALA A 74 11.27 6.66 -7.45
N GLY A 75 11.86 6.40 -6.29
CA GLY A 75 12.59 7.40 -5.53
C GLY A 75 13.37 6.74 -4.37
N PRO A 76 14.37 7.41 -3.80
CA PRO A 76 15.11 6.87 -2.67
C PRO A 76 14.26 6.89 -1.40
N ASP A 77 14.55 5.99 -0.47
CA ASP A 77 13.91 5.93 0.86
C ASP A 77 14.35 7.08 1.78
N LYS A 78 15.53 7.62 1.55
CA LYS A 78 16.14 8.75 2.28
C LYS A 78 17.18 9.45 1.40
N PRO A 79 17.73 10.60 1.82
CA PRO A 79 18.73 11.32 1.02
C PRO A 79 19.98 10.48 0.70
N GLY A 80 20.55 10.67 -0.49
CA GLY A 80 21.74 9.91 -0.93
C GLY A 80 22.95 10.04 0.01
N PHE A 81 23.17 11.22 0.62
CA PHE A 81 24.25 11.42 1.61
C PHE A 81 24.04 10.67 2.94
N MET A 82 22.83 10.14 3.17
CA MET A 82 22.49 9.22 4.27
C MET A 82 22.40 7.77 3.82
N GLY A 83 22.94 7.42 2.66
CA GLY A 83 22.89 6.07 2.13
C GLY A 83 21.51 5.66 1.61
N GLY A 84 20.76 6.61 1.06
CA GLY A 84 19.44 6.35 0.48
C GLY A 84 19.47 5.33 -0.64
N LEU A 85 18.52 4.41 -0.63
CA LEU A 85 18.38 3.30 -1.58
C LEU A 85 17.06 3.40 -2.33
N LEU A 86 17.08 3.03 -3.61
CA LEU A 86 15.92 3.16 -4.49
C LEU A 86 14.78 2.25 -4.05
N LEU A 87 13.59 2.81 -4.05
CA LEU A 87 12.31 2.11 -3.97
C LEU A 87 11.51 2.34 -5.25
N VAL A 88 10.79 1.33 -5.68
CA VAL A 88 9.73 1.44 -6.68
C VAL A 88 8.42 1.07 -6.01
N SER A 89 7.44 1.94 -6.08
CA SER A 89 6.13 1.72 -5.47
C SER A 89 5.02 1.88 -6.49
N LYS A 90 3.94 1.11 -6.28
CA LYS A 90 2.70 1.20 -7.03
C LYS A 90 1.55 1.41 -6.07
N MET A 91 0.75 2.44 -6.31
CA MET A 91 -0.43 2.78 -5.53
C MET A 91 -1.69 2.61 -6.39
N ILE A 92 -2.77 2.13 -5.78
CA ILE A 92 -4.04 1.80 -6.44
C ILE A 92 -5.16 2.39 -5.62
N ALA A 93 -5.97 3.27 -6.21
CA ALA A 93 -7.14 3.85 -5.57
C ALA A 93 -8.40 3.70 -6.43
N GLU A 94 -9.55 3.67 -5.79
CA GLU A 94 -10.85 3.74 -6.44
C GLU A 94 -11.14 5.17 -6.89
N LYS A 95 -11.51 5.36 -8.15
CA LYS A 95 -11.70 6.72 -8.70
C LYS A 95 -12.88 7.44 -8.07
N SER A 96 -13.98 6.75 -7.85
CA SER A 96 -15.23 7.35 -7.37
C SER A 96 -15.15 7.85 -5.94
N THR A 97 -14.43 7.13 -5.07
CA THR A 97 -14.35 7.41 -3.63
C THR A 97 -13.00 7.98 -3.19
N GLY A 98 -11.99 7.80 -4.01
CA GLY A 98 -10.60 8.09 -3.65
C GLY A 98 -10.00 7.12 -2.63
N ARG A 99 -10.69 6.05 -2.22
CA ARG A 99 -10.18 5.07 -1.23
C ARG A 99 -8.93 4.39 -1.74
N LEU A 100 -7.93 4.27 -0.87
CA LEU A 100 -6.77 3.43 -1.14
C LEU A 100 -7.20 1.96 -1.11
N LEU A 101 -7.00 1.25 -2.23
CA LEU A 101 -7.34 -0.16 -2.37
C LEU A 101 -6.13 -1.08 -2.29
N GLY A 102 -4.95 -0.58 -2.65
CA GLY A 102 -3.76 -1.42 -2.66
C GLY A 102 -2.47 -0.63 -2.81
N PHE A 103 -1.39 -1.23 -2.33
CA PHE A 103 -0.05 -0.69 -2.42
C PHE A 103 0.98 -1.81 -2.57
N GLN A 104 1.97 -1.60 -3.42
CA GLN A 104 3.10 -2.50 -3.64
C GLN A 104 4.39 -1.69 -3.60
N CYS A 105 5.43 -2.25 -2.98
CA CYS A 105 6.73 -1.61 -2.94
C CYS A 105 7.83 -2.65 -3.07
N VAL A 106 8.88 -2.32 -3.83
CA VAL A 106 10.05 -3.17 -4.02
C VAL A 106 11.31 -2.32 -4.08
N GLY A 107 12.38 -2.81 -3.50
CA GLY A 107 13.69 -2.17 -3.56
C GLY A 107 14.65 -2.66 -2.49
N PRO A 108 15.90 -2.19 -2.52
CA PRO A 108 16.89 -2.44 -1.46
C PRO A 108 16.69 -1.56 -0.21
N GLY A 109 15.88 -0.48 -0.30
CA GLY A 109 15.60 0.44 0.79
C GLY A 109 14.53 -0.05 1.76
N ASP A 110 13.98 0.84 2.59
CA ASP A 110 13.00 0.50 3.62
C ASP A 110 11.58 0.31 3.04
N VAL A 111 11.35 -0.86 2.46
CA VAL A 111 10.04 -1.29 1.95
C VAL A 111 9.05 -1.51 3.10
N SER A 112 9.52 -1.94 4.27
CA SER A 112 8.65 -2.31 5.40
C SER A 112 7.85 -1.11 5.92
N LYS A 113 8.50 0.03 6.05
CA LYS A 113 7.85 1.30 6.44
C LYS A 113 6.75 1.69 5.46
N GLN A 114 7.04 1.64 4.16
CA GLN A 114 6.09 2.03 3.11
C GLN A 114 4.83 1.14 3.12
N VAL A 115 5.03 -0.17 3.24
CA VAL A 115 3.92 -1.13 3.30
C VAL A 115 3.13 -1.01 4.60
N ALA A 116 3.78 -0.74 5.73
CA ALA A 116 3.10 -0.54 7.01
C ALA A 116 2.21 0.72 7.00
N ILE A 117 2.69 1.84 6.44
CA ILE A 117 1.89 3.06 6.26
C ILE A 117 0.67 2.77 5.39
N ALA A 118 0.87 2.10 4.24
CA ALA A 118 -0.21 1.73 3.33
C ALA A 118 -1.23 0.79 3.99
N ALA A 119 -0.78 -0.18 4.77
CA ALA A 119 -1.67 -1.11 5.49
C ALA A 119 -2.55 -0.37 6.50
N MET A 120 -1.99 0.54 7.28
CA MET A 120 -2.74 1.40 8.20
C MET A 120 -3.75 2.28 7.45
N ALA A 121 -3.35 2.87 6.33
CA ALA A 121 -4.22 3.72 5.52
C ALA A 121 -5.41 2.94 4.94
N ILE A 122 -5.18 1.73 4.42
CA ILE A 122 -6.25 0.86 3.88
C ILE A 122 -7.20 0.43 4.99
N GLN A 123 -6.68 -0.04 6.13
CA GLN A 123 -7.51 -0.47 7.26
C GLN A 123 -8.32 0.68 7.86
N GLY A 124 -7.74 1.88 7.91
CA GLY A 124 -8.42 3.11 8.33
C GLY A 124 -9.39 3.68 7.31
N GLY A 125 -9.51 3.06 6.12
CA GLY A 125 -10.40 3.55 5.05
C GLY A 125 -10.01 4.93 4.51
N LEU A 126 -8.71 5.26 4.54
CA LEU A 126 -8.24 6.57 4.11
C LEU A 126 -8.39 6.73 2.59
N THR A 127 -8.75 7.96 2.21
CA THR A 127 -8.81 8.38 0.81
C THR A 127 -7.55 9.13 0.41
N ILE A 128 -7.27 9.20 -0.88
CA ILE A 128 -6.17 10.00 -1.44
C ILE A 128 -6.24 11.44 -0.92
N GLU A 129 -7.42 12.05 -0.89
CA GLU A 129 -7.62 13.42 -0.40
C GLU A 129 -7.20 13.60 1.07
N ARG A 130 -7.46 12.61 1.93
CA ARG A 130 -7.07 12.64 3.34
C ARG A 130 -5.58 12.38 3.57
N MET A 131 -4.94 11.68 2.62
CA MET A 131 -3.54 11.27 2.76
C MET A 131 -2.52 12.30 2.26
N VAL A 132 -2.94 13.31 1.49
CA VAL A 132 -2.01 14.32 0.95
C VAL A 132 -1.26 15.13 2.01
N ASN A 133 -1.81 15.21 3.22
CA ASN A 133 -1.27 15.98 4.33
C ASN A 133 -0.98 15.10 5.56
N LEU A 134 -0.71 13.80 5.36
CA LEU A 134 -0.33 12.94 6.47
C LEU A 134 0.99 13.43 7.09
N ASP A 135 0.97 13.60 8.41
CA ASP A 135 2.14 13.91 9.19
C ASP A 135 2.92 12.62 9.49
N LEU A 136 3.95 12.39 8.70
CA LEU A 136 4.84 11.23 8.85
C LEU A 136 6.18 11.65 9.45
N PRO A 137 6.83 10.78 10.23
CA PRO A 137 8.10 11.12 10.88
C PRO A 137 9.19 11.40 9.84
N TYR A 138 9.83 12.56 9.96
CA TYR A 138 10.91 13.00 9.09
C TYR A 138 12.15 13.40 9.88
N ALA A 139 13.27 12.80 9.49
CA ALA A 139 14.62 13.35 9.64
C ALA A 139 15.49 12.69 8.55
N PRO A 140 16.58 13.36 8.09
CA PRO A 140 17.39 12.88 6.97
C PRO A 140 17.89 11.43 7.07
N PRO A 141 18.22 10.88 8.25
CA PRO A 141 18.61 9.47 8.36
C PRO A 141 17.46 8.45 8.09
N PHE A 142 16.21 8.88 8.14
CA PHE A 142 15.05 7.97 8.10
C PHE A 142 14.15 8.15 6.88
N SER A 143 14.08 9.36 6.32
CA SER A 143 13.14 9.66 5.24
C SER A 143 13.58 10.86 4.39
N LEU A 144 12.97 11.03 3.23
CA LEU A 144 12.90 12.32 2.54
C LEU A 144 11.87 13.22 3.22
N ALA A 145 11.98 14.54 3.05
CA ALA A 145 10.99 15.50 3.55
C ALA A 145 9.58 15.22 3.00
N LEU A 146 9.49 14.79 1.73
CA LEU A 146 8.32 14.12 1.18
C LEU A 146 8.64 12.64 1.07
N ASP A 147 8.11 11.85 2.00
CA ASP A 147 8.26 10.40 1.99
C ASP A 147 7.73 9.79 0.68
N ASN A 148 8.29 8.66 0.26
CA ASN A 148 7.89 7.98 -0.98
C ASN A 148 6.38 7.67 -1.02
N PHE A 149 5.80 7.31 0.12
CA PHE A 149 4.35 7.08 0.21
C PHE A 149 3.58 8.37 -0.10
N ILE A 150 3.95 9.49 0.52
CA ILE A 150 3.32 10.80 0.28
C ILE A 150 3.52 11.25 -1.17
N ALA A 151 4.71 11.07 -1.72
CA ALA A 151 4.97 11.36 -3.14
C ALA A 151 4.05 10.55 -4.07
N SER A 152 3.82 9.26 -3.75
CA SER A 152 2.85 8.41 -4.48
C SER A 152 1.43 8.98 -4.40
N VAL A 153 1.01 9.41 -3.20
CA VAL A 153 -0.31 10.03 -2.98
C VAL A 153 -0.48 11.30 -3.82
N HIS A 154 0.51 12.20 -3.80
CA HIS A 154 0.47 13.45 -4.56
C HIS A 154 0.40 13.21 -6.08
N VAL A 155 1.21 12.29 -6.62
CA VAL A 155 1.18 11.96 -8.05
C VAL A 155 -0.15 11.33 -8.43
N LEU A 156 -0.69 10.42 -7.60
CA LEU A 156 -2.00 9.81 -7.85
C LEU A 156 -3.13 10.84 -7.79
N GLN A 157 -3.10 11.75 -6.81
CA GLN A 157 -4.07 12.85 -6.74
C GLN A 157 -4.02 13.73 -7.99
N ASN A 158 -2.83 14.13 -8.44
CA ASN A 158 -2.67 14.92 -9.65
C ASN A 158 -3.25 14.20 -10.88
N LYS A 159 -3.03 12.87 -10.96
CA LYS A 159 -3.59 12.06 -12.04
C LYS A 159 -5.12 12.01 -11.97
N MET A 160 -5.70 11.78 -10.79
CA MET A 160 -7.16 11.76 -10.59
C MET A 160 -7.82 13.12 -10.87
N LYS A 161 -7.11 14.23 -10.61
CA LYS A 161 -7.56 15.60 -10.93
C LYS A 161 -7.31 16.00 -12.40
N GLY A 162 -6.74 15.12 -13.22
CA GLY A 162 -6.42 15.42 -14.62
C GLY A 162 -5.24 16.39 -14.84
N LEU A 163 -4.45 16.68 -13.79
CA LEU A 163 -3.28 17.53 -13.83
C LEU A 163 -2.03 16.80 -14.38
N PHE A 164 -2.09 15.49 -14.42
CA PHE A 164 -1.02 14.63 -14.93
C PHE A 164 -1.61 13.50 -15.77
N GLN A 165 -1.05 13.27 -16.94
CA GLN A 165 -1.41 12.18 -17.83
C GLN A 165 -0.17 11.32 -18.11
N GLY A 166 -0.17 10.09 -17.56
CA GLY A 166 0.87 9.11 -17.86
C GLY A 166 0.61 8.43 -19.21
N ILE A 167 1.67 8.08 -19.91
CA ILE A 167 1.64 7.31 -21.14
C ILE A 167 2.47 6.03 -20.96
N SER A 168 1.96 4.89 -21.40
CA SER A 168 2.71 3.64 -21.36
C SER A 168 3.76 3.56 -22.47
N ILE A 169 4.76 2.67 -22.31
CA ILE A 169 5.78 2.43 -23.35
C ILE A 169 5.13 1.95 -24.64
N GLU A 170 4.09 1.11 -24.54
CA GLU A 170 3.32 0.61 -25.67
C GLU A 170 2.60 1.73 -26.43
N GLU A 171 2.05 2.70 -25.71
CA GLU A 171 1.41 3.86 -26.30
C GLU A 171 2.44 4.81 -26.93
N VAL A 172 3.61 5.00 -26.31
CA VAL A 172 4.73 5.76 -26.92
C VAL A 172 5.14 5.12 -28.22
N LYS A 173 5.36 3.79 -28.25
CA LYS A 173 5.74 3.06 -29.47
C LYS A 173 4.72 3.18 -30.62
N LYS A 174 3.44 3.38 -30.30
CA LYS A 174 2.39 3.56 -31.32
C LYS A 174 2.34 4.98 -31.86
N LYS A 175 2.95 5.95 -31.18
CA LYS A 175 2.98 7.37 -31.57
C LYS A 175 4.25 7.76 -32.30
N LEU A 176 5.29 6.92 -32.23
CA LEU A 176 6.55 7.03 -32.98
C LEU A 176 6.47 6.26 -34.31
#